data_60ef376454329f9eb396b4f60d5cae35
#
_entry.id   60ef376454329f9eb396b4f60d5cae35
#
_cell.length_a   1.000
_cell.length_b   1.000
_cell.length_c   1.000
_cell.angle_alpha   90.00
_cell.angle_beta   90.00
_cell.angle_gamma   90.00
#
_symmetry.space_group_name_H-M   'P 1'
#
loop_
_entity.id
_entity.type
_entity.pdbx_description
1 polymer ?
#
loop_
_entity_poly.entity_id
_entity_poly.type
_entity_poly.pdbx_seq_one_letter_code
_entity_poly.pdbx_strand_id
1 'polypeptide(L)'
;NPLVHPEFRTTQGVLALVDCPIERGTFMAVPGSRAHFPIYADMAKNRGEYVELDLSHPAAPDLCQTMQPLALRAGDLVTWDSRTTHGNTPNISNQTRYVAYVSAGPARPNDNEAVKARQDAFANGLGSNVRDALMHASKKPRFTDPDLIAKLREKEQLNLLGRYLYGQESYPPSA
;
A
#
# COMPACT_ATOMS: atom_id res chain seq x y z
N ASN A 1 9.31 -8.33 3.86
CA ASN A 1 10.23 -9.30 3.27
C ASN A 1 9.84 -10.72 3.72
N PRO A 2 9.31 -11.59 2.85
CA PRO A 2 8.85 -12.93 3.22
C PRO A 2 9.97 -13.91 3.54
N LEU A 3 11.23 -13.60 3.26
CA LEU A 3 12.36 -14.39 3.79
C LEU A 3 12.51 -14.19 5.30
N VAL A 4 12.07 -13.05 5.81
CA VAL A 4 12.13 -12.72 7.24
C VAL A 4 10.78 -12.98 7.93
N HIS A 5 9.68 -12.78 7.20
CA HIS A 5 8.31 -12.90 7.68
C HIS A 5 7.46 -13.68 6.67
N PRO A 6 7.66 -15.00 6.53
CA PRO A 6 6.98 -15.82 5.52
C PRO A 6 5.45 -15.89 5.73
N GLU A 7 4.99 -15.68 6.95
CA GLU A 7 3.57 -15.63 7.34
C GLU A 7 2.90 -14.30 7.01
N PHE A 8 3.69 -13.25 6.72
CA PHE A 8 3.16 -11.92 6.50
C PHE A 8 2.38 -11.85 5.19
N ARG A 9 1.14 -11.45 5.28
CA ARG A 9 0.22 -11.28 4.15
C ARG A 9 -0.38 -9.90 4.17
N THR A 10 -0.17 -9.16 3.11
CA THR A 10 -0.82 -7.85 2.89
C THR A 10 -1.40 -7.79 1.49
N THR A 11 -2.51 -7.10 1.40
CA THR A 11 -3.04 -6.61 0.14
C THR A 11 -2.65 -5.14 0.02
N GLN A 12 -2.05 -4.80 -1.08
CA GLN A 12 -1.80 -3.41 -1.45
C GLN A 12 -2.80 -3.00 -2.52
N GLY A 13 -3.02 -1.71 -2.64
CA GLY A 13 -3.92 -1.19 -3.65
C GLY A 13 -3.59 0.24 -4.04
N VAL A 14 -4.11 0.62 -5.19
CA VAL A 14 -4.08 1.98 -5.70
C VAL A 14 -5.48 2.38 -6.18
N LEU A 15 -6.01 3.44 -5.62
CA LEU A 15 -7.23 4.09 -6.07
C LEU A 15 -6.85 5.26 -6.99
N ALA A 16 -7.32 5.23 -8.22
CA ALA A 16 -7.13 6.33 -9.16
C ALA A 16 -8.11 7.47 -8.83
N LEU A 17 -7.59 8.65 -8.52
CA LEU A 17 -8.41 9.85 -8.26
C LEU A 17 -8.68 10.67 -9.52
N VAL A 18 -7.96 10.36 -10.59
CA VAL A 18 -8.12 10.89 -11.95
C VAL A 18 -7.86 9.76 -12.93
N ASP A 19 -8.24 9.94 -14.18
CA ASP A 19 -7.87 9.01 -15.23
C ASP A 19 -6.36 8.91 -15.35
N CYS A 20 -5.84 7.71 -15.32
CA CYS A 20 -4.42 7.38 -15.43
C CYS A 20 -4.19 6.48 -16.66
N PRO A 21 -4.21 7.02 -17.86
CA PRO A 21 -3.74 6.30 -19.03
C PRO A 21 -2.23 6.01 -18.90
N ILE A 22 -1.70 5.15 -19.73
CA ILE A 22 -0.31 4.67 -19.63
C ILE A 22 0.68 5.82 -19.62
N GLU A 23 0.46 6.83 -20.44
CA GLU A 23 1.34 8.01 -20.60
C GLU A 23 1.36 8.91 -19.36
N ARG A 24 0.29 8.90 -18.58
CA ARG A 24 0.19 9.71 -17.35
C ARG A 24 0.85 9.06 -16.15
N GLY A 25 1.42 7.89 -16.34
CA GLY A 25 1.97 7.06 -15.28
C GLY A 25 0.88 6.23 -14.60
N THR A 26 0.91 4.93 -14.79
CA THR A 26 -0.09 4.05 -14.23
C THR A 26 0.55 2.88 -13.50
N PHE A 27 -0.27 2.10 -12.82
CA PHE A 27 0.15 0.85 -12.21
C PHE A 27 0.57 -0.16 -13.27
N MET A 28 1.60 -0.94 -12.98
CA MET A 28 2.00 -2.09 -13.78
C MET A 28 2.40 -3.26 -12.89
N ALA A 29 2.19 -4.47 -13.34
CA ALA A 29 2.54 -5.67 -12.60
C ALA A 29 2.93 -6.80 -13.53
N VAL A 30 3.61 -7.80 -12.96
CA VAL A 30 3.86 -9.10 -13.61
C VAL A 30 2.79 -10.07 -13.15
N PRO A 31 1.83 -10.44 -14.01
CA PRO A 31 0.81 -11.42 -13.67
C PRO A 31 1.41 -12.74 -13.23
N GLY A 32 0.89 -13.31 -12.14
CA GLY A 32 1.37 -14.60 -11.61
C GLY A 32 2.71 -14.57 -10.85
N SER A 33 3.42 -13.45 -10.80
CA SER A 33 4.74 -13.33 -10.17
C SER A 33 4.77 -13.70 -8.68
N ARG A 34 3.63 -13.62 -7.99
CA ARG A 34 3.51 -14.08 -6.61
C ARG A 34 3.99 -15.52 -6.42
N ALA A 35 3.72 -16.41 -7.38
CA ALA A 35 4.14 -17.82 -7.32
C ALA A 35 5.66 -17.98 -7.34
N HIS A 36 6.37 -17.02 -7.92
CA HIS A 36 7.81 -17.00 -8.08
C HIS A 36 8.51 -16.09 -7.05
N PHE A 37 7.78 -15.57 -6.08
CA PHE A 37 8.32 -14.63 -5.11
C PHE A 37 9.60 -15.11 -4.40
N PRO A 38 9.76 -16.39 -3.98
CA PRO A 38 11.00 -16.85 -3.38
C PRO A 38 12.23 -16.63 -4.27
N ILE A 39 12.09 -16.84 -5.58
CA ILE A 39 13.17 -16.62 -6.56
C ILE A 39 13.51 -15.12 -6.62
N TYR A 40 12.50 -14.26 -6.69
CA TYR A 40 12.72 -12.80 -6.73
C TYR A 40 13.29 -12.25 -5.42
N ALA A 41 12.99 -12.88 -4.30
CA ALA A 41 13.56 -12.51 -3.02
C ALA A 41 15.08 -12.73 -2.95
N ASP A 42 15.61 -13.74 -3.64
CA ASP A 42 17.05 -13.97 -3.78
C ASP A 42 17.72 -12.92 -4.67
N MET A 43 16.97 -12.33 -5.60
CA MET A 43 17.43 -11.25 -6.48
C MET A 43 17.38 -9.87 -5.83
N ALA A 44 16.97 -9.78 -4.58
CA ALA A 44 16.77 -8.52 -3.91
C ALA A 44 18.10 -7.83 -3.60
N LYS A 45 18.24 -6.57 -4.03
CA LYS A 45 19.36 -5.68 -3.64
C LYS A 45 19.41 -5.40 -2.15
N ASN A 46 18.27 -5.47 -1.49
CA ASN A 46 18.14 -5.17 -0.08
C ASN A 46 17.23 -6.21 0.61
N ARG A 47 17.39 -6.34 1.92
CA ARG A 47 16.53 -7.16 2.77
C ARG A 47 15.58 -6.30 3.63
N GLY A 48 15.27 -5.11 3.15
CA GLY A 48 14.40 -4.15 3.82
C GLY A 48 12.90 -4.49 3.74
N GLU A 49 12.09 -3.48 3.96
CA GLU A 49 10.63 -3.59 4.00
C GLU A 49 10.02 -3.95 2.64
N TYR A 50 10.64 -3.52 1.58
CA TYR A 50 10.30 -3.90 0.21
C TYR A 50 11.51 -4.54 -0.47
N VAL A 51 11.23 -5.36 -1.46
CA VAL A 51 12.24 -6.02 -2.28
C VAL A 51 12.41 -5.20 -3.55
N GLU A 52 13.55 -4.55 -3.70
CA GLU A 52 13.93 -3.92 -4.95
C GLU A 52 14.68 -4.95 -5.79
N LEU A 53 14.17 -5.21 -6.99
CA LEU A 53 14.79 -6.18 -7.89
C LEU A 53 16.10 -5.63 -8.44
N ASP A 54 17.13 -6.47 -8.44
CA ASP A 54 18.38 -6.17 -9.13
C ASP A 54 18.20 -6.35 -10.63
N LEU A 55 18.07 -5.24 -11.36
CA LEU A 55 17.92 -5.26 -12.81
C LEU A 55 19.17 -5.75 -13.56
N SER A 56 20.31 -5.87 -12.88
CA SER A 56 21.50 -6.51 -13.45
C SER A 56 21.48 -8.04 -13.35
N HIS A 57 20.54 -8.61 -12.58
CA HIS A 57 20.41 -10.06 -12.47
C HIS A 57 20.01 -10.68 -13.81
N PRO A 58 20.59 -11.83 -14.21
CA PRO A 58 20.32 -12.44 -15.52
C PRO A 58 18.86 -12.71 -15.85
N ALA A 59 18.02 -12.96 -14.84
CA ALA A 59 16.58 -13.18 -15.01
C ALA A 59 15.74 -11.89 -15.05
N ALA A 60 16.33 -10.72 -14.80
CA ALA A 60 15.58 -9.45 -14.77
C ALA A 60 15.00 -9.03 -16.14
N PRO A 61 15.69 -9.22 -17.28
CA PRO A 61 15.14 -8.86 -18.59
C PRO A 61 13.84 -9.59 -18.90
N ASP A 62 13.76 -10.88 -18.65
CA ASP A 62 12.55 -11.68 -18.91
C ASP A 62 11.40 -11.22 -18.03
N LEU A 63 11.68 -10.91 -16.77
CA LEU A 63 10.70 -10.38 -15.84
C LEU A 63 10.16 -9.01 -16.29
N CYS A 64 11.04 -8.11 -16.71
CA CYS A 64 10.65 -6.78 -17.19
C CYS A 64 9.79 -6.85 -18.46
N GLN A 65 10.06 -7.79 -19.35
CA GLN A 65 9.27 -7.99 -20.58
C GLN A 65 7.85 -8.49 -20.29
N THR A 66 7.62 -9.16 -19.16
CA THR A 66 6.29 -9.64 -18.77
C THR A 66 5.48 -8.62 -17.99
N MET A 67 6.04 -7.46 -17.69
CA MET A 67 5.36 -6.39 -16.98
C MET A 67 4.27 -5.75 -17.83
N GLN A 68 3.05 -5.73 -17.31
CA GLN A 68 1.87 -5.24 -18.01
C GLN A 68 1.37 -3.97 -17.33
N PRO A 69 1.33 -2.84 -18.04
CA PRO A 69 0.68 -1.63 -17.55
C PRO A 69 -0.84 -1.77 -17.59
N LEU A 70 -1.51 -1.16 -16.63
CA LEU A 70 -2.96 -1.16 -16.51
C LEU A 70 -3.46 0.28 -16.48
N ALA A 71 -4.09 0.73 -17.58
CA ALA A 71 -4.75 2.01 -17.61
C ALA A 71 -5.95 2.02 -16.65
N LEU A 72 -6.09 3.09 -15.86
CA LEU A 72 -7.12 3.23 -14.84
C LEU A 72 -7.98 4.46 -15.14
N ARG A 73 -9.26 4.35 -14.85
CA ARG A 73 -10.19 5.50 -14.83
C ARG A 73 -10.29 6.05 -13.42
N ALA A 74 -10.70 7.28 -13.29
CA ALA A 74 -11.02 7.88 -11.99
C ALA A 74 -12.05 7.01 -11.25
N GLY A 75 -11.75 6.62 -10.02
CA GLY A 75 -12.57 5.71 -9.20
C GLY A 75 -12.19 4.25 -9.29
N ASP A 76 -11.34 3.83 -10.23
CA ASP A 76 -10.87 2.45 -10.28
C ASP A 76 -9.94 2.15 -9.11
N LEU A 77 -10.18 1.02 -8.45
CA LEU A 77 -9.32 0.46 -7.41
C LEU A 77 -8.68 -0.84 -7.90
N VAL A 78 -7.37 -0.84 -8.00
CA VAL A 78 -6.59 -2.07 -8.24
C VAL A 78 -6.01 -2.55 -6.94
N THR A 79 -6.14 -3.85 -6.67
CA THR A 79 -5.54 -4.48 -5.49
C THR A 79 -4.70 -5.69 -5.89
N TRP A 80 -3.63 -5.93 -5.14
CA TRP A 80 -2.73 -7.05 -5.38
C TRP A 80 -2.14 -7.59 -4.07
N ASP A 81 -1.75 -8.85 -4.08
CA ASP A 81 -0.93 -9.44 -3.02
C ASP A 81 0.43 -8.73 -2.99
N SER A 82 0.90 -8.30 -1.84
CA SER A 82 2.15 -7.54 -1.69
C SER A 82 3.40 -8.23 -2.25
N ARG A 83 3.33 -9.53 -2.51
CA ARG A 83 4.40 -10.33 -3.13
C ARG A 83 4.39 -10.29 -4.65
N THR A 84 3.38 -9.69 -5.25
CA THR A 84 3.33 -9.49 -6.71
C THR A 84 4.39 -8.47 -7.11
N THR A 85 5.19 -8.81 -8.11
CA THR A 85 6.12 -7.85 -8.71
C THR A 85 5.32 -6.76 -9.42
N HIS A 86 5.52 -5.51 -8.99
CA HIS A 86 4.75 -4.38 -9.48
C HIS A 86 5.56 -3.09 -9.49
N GLY A 87 5.04 -2.11 -10.14
CA GLY A 87 5.62 -0.79 -10.22
C GLY A 87 4.66 0.21 -10.83
N ASN A 88 5.21 1.29 -11.35
CA ASN A 88 4.45 2.29 -12.10
C ASN A 88 5.19 2.61 -13.38
N THR A 89 4.43 2.91 -14.45
CA THR A 89 5.02 3.50 -15.64
C THR A 89 5.47 4.93 -15.33
N PRO A 90 6.48 5.46 -16.03
CA PRO A 90 6.83 6.87 -15.93
C PRO A 90 5.66 7.75 -16.43
N ASN A 91 5.50 8.91 -15.81
CA ASN A 91 4.59 9.91 -16.34
C ASN A 91 5.33 10.72 -17.42
N ILE A 92 4.98 10.51 -18.67
CA ILE A 92 5.52 11.22 -19.83
C ILE A 92 4.54 12.25 -20.39
N SER A 93 3.38 12.43 -19.73
CA SER A 93 2.39 13.44 -20.06
C SER A 93 2.68 14.76 -19.34
N ASN A 94 1.97 15.82 -19.72
CA ASN A 94 2.00 17.11 -19.03
C ASN A 94 0.95 17.21 -17.90
N GLN A 95 0.30 16.09 -17.54
CA GLN A 95 -0.75 16.06 -16.54
C GLN A 95 -0.27 15.38 -15.24
N THR A 96 -0.62 15.95 -14.10
CA THR A 96 -0.30 15.37 -12.81
C THR A 96 -1.15 14.12 -12.53
N ARG A 97 -0.51 13.05 -12.12
CA ARG A 97 -1.18 11.84 -11.61
C ARG A 97 -1.59 12.05 -10.16
N TYR A 98 -2.84 11.72 -9.85
CA TYR A 98 -3.35 11.71 -8.48
C TYR A 98 -3.90 10.33 -8.15
N VAL A 99 -3.33 9.70 -7.14
CA VAL A 99 -3.74 8.38 -6.66
C VAL A 99 -3.68 8.32 -5.13
N ALA A 100 -4.48 7.45 -4.54
CA ALA A 100 -4.35 7.07 -3.14
C ALA A 100 -3.85 5.63 -3.05
N TYR A 101 -2.74 5.43 -2.35
CA TYR A 101 -2.26 4.08 -2.02
C TYR A 101 -2.96 3.58 -0.76
N VAL A 102 -3.43 2.36 -0.81
CA VAL A 102 -4.08 1.68 0.30
C VAL A 102 -3.37 0.36 0.58
N SER A 103 -3.35 -0.04 1.84
CA SER A 103 -2.80 -1.33 2.25
C SER A 103 -3.67 -1.91 3.35
N ALA A 104 -3.91 -3.19 3.27
CA ALA A 104 -4.67 -3.93 4.26
C ALA A 104 -3.95 -5.23 4.63
N GLY A 105 -4.05 -5.62 5.88
CA GLY A 105 -3.55 -6.88 6.40
C GLY A 105 -4.60 -7.57 7.23
N PRO A 106 -4.34 -8.80 7.69
CA PRO A 106 -5.24 -9.51 8.59
C PRO A 106 -5.54 -8.67 9.83
N ALA A 107 -6.81 -8.58 10.17
CA ALA A 107 -7.21 -7.92 11.41
C ALA A 107 -6.63 -8.62 12.63
N ARG A 108 -6.19 -7.84 13.60
CA ARG A 108 -5.66 -8.32 14.90
C ARG A 108 -6.49 -7.73 16.02
N PRO A 109 -7.73 -8.18 16.20
CA PRO A 109 -8.66 -7.57 17.16
C PRO A 109 -8.19 -7.72 18.61
N ASN A 110 -7.40 -8.75 18.91
CA ASN A 110 -6.89 -9.03 20.26
C ASN A 110 -5.50 -8.41 20.53
N ASP A 111 -4.92 -7.72 19.54
CA ASP A 111 -3.67 -6.99 19.70
C ASP A 111 -3.98 -5.55 20.15
N ASN A 112 -4.14 -5.39 21.45
CA ASN A 112 -4.53 -4.12 22.06
C ASN A 112 -3.53 -2.99 21.78
N GLU A 113 -2.25 -3.31 21.62
CA GLU A 113 -1.21 -2.34 21.31
C GLU A 113 -1.39 -1.81 19.88
N ALA A 114 -1.58 -2.71 18.91
CA ALA A 114 -1.82 -2.34 17.52
C ALA A 114 -3.17 -1.58 17.35
N VAL A 115 -4.21 -1.99 18.09
CA VAL A 115 -5.50 -1.27 18.09
C VAL A 115 -5.31 0.14 18.61
N LYS A 116 -4.67 0.29 19.79
CA LYS A 116 -4.40 1.61 20.37
C LYS A 116 -3.55 2.49 19.44
N ALA A 117 -2.52 1.93 18.84
CA ALA A 117 -1.65 2.67 17.91
C ALA A 117 -2.44 3.23 16.71
N ARG A 118 -3.40 2.47 16.16
CA ARG A 118 -4.28 2.95 15.08
C ARG A 118 -5.23 4.05 15.55
N GLN A 119 -5.82 3.88 16.74
CA GLN A 119 -6.70 4.90 17.33
C GLN A 119 -5.93 6.21 17.56
N ASP A 120 -4.74 6.13 18.14
CA ASP A 120 -3.88 7.28 18.40
C ASP A 120 -3.43 7.94 17.09
N ALA A 121 -3.12 7.15 16.05
CA ALA A 121 -2.78 7.67 14.73
C ALA A 121 -3.93 8.47 14.12
N PHE A 122 -5.13 7.91 14.14
CA PHE A 122 -6.31 8.61 13.64
C PHE A 122 -6.58 9.91 14.41
N ALA A 123 -6.59 9.84 15.75
CA ALA A 123 -6.83 11.00 16.60
C ALA A 123 -5.82 12.13 16.38
N ASN A 124 -4.60 11.80 16.00
CA ASN A 124 -3.51 12.76 15.77
C ASN A 124 -3.26 13.08 14.29
N GLY A 125 -4.07 12.57 13.35
CA GLY A 125 -3.89 12.77 11.92
C GLY A 125 -2.55 12.23 11.39
N LEU A 126 -2.07 11.13 11.96
CA LEU A 126 -0.82 10.49 11.57
C LEU A 126 -1.09 9.45 10.47
N GLY A 127 -0.31 9.52 9.40
CA GLY A 127 -0.27 8.46 8.40
C GLY A 127 0.63 7.31 8.85
N SER A 128 0.55 6.19 8.14
CA SER A 128 1.45 5.06 8.33
C SER A 128 2.00 4.60 6.98
N ASN A 129 3.15 3.92 6.99
CA ASN A 129 3.56 3.12 5.85
C ASN A 129 2.92 1.71 5.92
N VAL A 130 3.16 0.87 4.91
CA VAL A 130 2.58 -0.48 4.83
C VAL A 130 2.89 -1.34 6.04
N ARG A 131 4.09 -1.22 6.60
CA ARG A 131 4.52 -1.97 7.78
C ARG A 131 3.88 -1.43 9.04
N ASP A 132 3.93 -0.12 9.20
CA ASP A 132 3.44 0.54 10.41
C ASP A 132 1.91 0.49 10.50
N ALA A 133 1.19 0.42 9.37
CA ALA A 133 -0.26 0.23 9.38
C ALA A 133 -0.69 -1.07 10.08
N LEU A 134 0.18 -2.07 10.09
CA LEU A 134 -0.09 -3.38 10.70
C LEU A 134 0.48 -3.52 12.11
N MET A 135 1.51 -2.77 12.43
CA MET A 135 2.27 -2.92 13.67
C MET A 135 2.35 -1.63 14.48
N HIS A 136 2.61 -0.50 13.86
CA HIS A 136 2.77 0.78 14.54
C HIS A 136 2.34 1.94 13.62
N ALA A 137 1.67 2.91 14.18
CA ALA A 137 1.39 4.16 13.48
C ALA A 137 2.68 4.97 13.26
N SER A 138 2.79 5.64 12.13
CA SER A 138 3.90 6.55 11.89
C SER A 138 3.92 7.66 12.94
N LYS A 139 5.06 7.86 13.59
CA LYS A 139 5.23 8.89 14.61
C LYS A 139 5.43 10.29 14.03
N LYS A 140 5.46 10.43 12.71
CA LYS A 140 5.69 11.73 12.06
C LYS A 140 4.49 12.13 11.21
N PRO A 141 3.90 13.30 11.46
CA PRO A 141 2.87 13.83 10.57
C PRO A 141 3.47 14.02 9.17
N ARG A 142 2.73 13.64 8.13
CA ARG A 142 3.13 13.92 6.73
C ARG A 142 3.07 15.39 6.38
N PHE A 143 2.23 16.13 7.10
CA PHE A 143 2.06 17.57 6.91
C PHE A 143 2.52 18.28 8.18
N THR A 144 3.27 19.35 8.01
CA THR A 144 3.78 20.18 9.11
C THR A 144 2.99 21.49 9.26
N ASP A 145 2.12 21.79 8.31
CA ASP A 145 1.25 22.98 8.35
C ASP A 145 0.07 22.74 9.32
N PRO A 146 0.00 23.45 10.46
CA PRO A 146 -1.05 23.28 11.46
C PRO A 146 -2.44 23.59 10.92
N ASP A 147 -2.57 24.61 10.04
CA ASP A 147 -3.86 25.03 9.48
C ASP A 147 -4.40 23.99 8.51
N LEU A 148 -3.52 23.39 7.69
CA LEU A 148 -3.89 22.29 6.81
C LEU A 148 -4.31 21.06 7.62
N ILE A 149 -3.59 20.73 8.68
CA ILE A 149 -3.93 19.61 9.58
C ILE A 149 -5.30 19.85 10.23
N ALA A 150 -5.56 21.05 10.73
CA ALA A 150 -6.85 21.41 11.32
C ALA A 150 -8.01 21.25 10.31
N LYS A 151 -7.84 21.78 9.09
CA LYS A 151 -8.84 21.66 8.01
C LYS A 151 -9.11 20.21 7.60
N LEU A 152 -8.09 19.35 7.59
CA LEU A 152 -8.25 17.93 7.28
C LEU A 152 -9.00 17.19 8.39
N ARG A 153 -8.78 17.55 9.65
CA ARG A 153 -9.44 16.95 10.81
C ARG A 153 -10.92 17.29 10.94
N GLU A 154 -11.32 18.50 10.60
CA GLU A 154 -12.71 18.97 10.72
C GLU A 154 -13.71 18.17 9.87
N LYS A 155 -13.25 17.42 8.87
CA LYS A 155 -14.11 16.74 7.89
C LYS A 155 -14.12 15.21 8.01
N GLU A 156 -13.29 14.62 8.85
CA GLU A 156 -13.15 13.17 8.93
C GLU A 156 -14.17 12.55 9.89
N GLN A 157 -15.39 12.30 9.38
CA GLN A 157 -16.34 11.43 10.06
C GLN A 157 -16.23 10.02 9.48
N LEU A 158 -15.74 9.08 10.29
CA LEU A 158 -15.66 7.69 9.87
C LEU A 158 -17.04 7.06 9.81
N ASN A 159 -17.35 6.40 8.69
CA ASN A 159 -18.48 5.48 8.64
C ASN A 159 -18.17 4.22 9.49
N LEU A 160 -19.12 3.30 9.60
CA LEU A 160 -18.99 2.11 10.44
C LEU A 160 -17.77 1.27 10.06
N LEU A 161 -17.52 1.06 8.75
CA LEU A 161 -16.34 0.33 8.27
C LEU A 161 -15.04 1.04 8.68
N GLY A 162 -14.98 2.36 8.53
CA GLY A 162 -13.83 3.16 8.97
C GLY A 162 -13.57 2.99 10.46
N ARG A 163 -14.63 2.98 11.30
CA ARG A 163 -14.49 2.75 12.75
C ARG A 163 -13.94 1.37 13.08
N TYR A 164 -14.37 0.33 12.37
CA TYR A 164 -13.78 -1.00 12.50
C TYR A 164 -12.30 -1.00 12.13
N LEU A 165 -11.93 -0.41 10.99
CA LEU A 165 -10.56 -0.38 10.49
C LEU A 165 -9.60 0.35 11.44
N TYR A 166 -10.08 1.41 12.10
CA TYR A 166 -9.28 2.16 13.08
C TYR A 166 -9.42 1.64 14.51
N GLY A 167 -10.18 0.57 14.73
CA GLY A 167 -10.34 -0.04 16.05
C GLY A 167 -11.18 0.77 17.02
N GLN A 168 -12.02 1.69 16.52
CA GLN A 168 -12.99 2.44 17.34
C GLN A 168 -14.25 1.61 17.65
N GLU A 169 -14.49 0.57 16.86
CA GLU A 169 -15.56 -0.40 17.04
C GLU A 169 -14.97 -1.82 16.92
N SER A 170 -15.53 -2.75 17.65
CA SER A 170 -15.16 -4.17 17.53
C SER A 170 -15.76 -4.78 16.26
N TYR A 171 -14.98 -5.57 15.55
CA TYR A 171 -15.52 -6.35 14.44
C TYR A 171 -16.66 -7.25 14.93
N PRO A 172 -17.76 -7.39 14.17
CA PRO A 172 -18.77 -8.39 14.52
C PRO A 172 -18.12 -9.77 14.55
N PRO A 173 -18.59 -10.66 15.44
CA PRO A 173 -18.12 -12.03 15.44
C PRO A 173 -18.31 -12.62 14.05
N SER A 174 -17.28 -13.35 13.56
CA SER A 174 -17.38 -14.09 12.30
C SER A 174 -18.54 -15.07 12.37
N ALA A 175 -19.45 -14.95 11.41
CA ALA A 175 -20.52 -15.92 11.24
C ALA A 175 -19.99 -17.31 10.84
#